data_49dd229bc98eee7e2ed6fe05ec90ca59
#
_entry.id   49dd229bc98eee7e2ed6fe05ec90ca59
#
_cell.length_a   1.000
_cell.length_b   1.000
_cell.length_c   1.000
_cell.angle_alpha   90.00
_cell.angle_beta   90.00
_cell.angle_gamma   90.00
#
_symmetry.space_group_name_H-M   'P 1'
#
loop_
_entity.id
_entity.type
_entity.pdbx_description
1 polymer ?
#
loop_
_entity_poly.entity_id
_entity_poly.type
_entity_poly.pdbx_seq_one_letter_code
_entity_poly.pdbx_strand_id
1 'polypeptide(L)'
;QTVNQETRLFDTKKNETRSMRSKEDAHDYRYFPDPDLLPLELKDDFIEKISLEIPELPDEKKKRFIDKFNLTAYEANILVSDKETSEYFEEVIKKSDVKLATNWITGELFALLNNKNLEITQSPISAQNLSNLINLIQDGTISGKIAKTVFELMVDGEKDPKKIVENKGLKQESDPKELEKIVLKIITENKDKVEEYKSGKVKLFGFFVGQVMKLSRGKANPKLVNDILKEKLAKWPKISLLMKD
;
A
#
# COMPACT_ATOMS: atom_id res chain seq x y z
N GLN A 1 5.78 -4.05 -37.86
CA GLN A 1 5.81 -5.18 -38.80
C GLN A 1 4.38 -5.56 -39.11
N THR A 2 4.04 -5.62 -40.41
CA THR A 2 2.72 -6.10 -40.88
C THR A 2 2.72 -7.61 -40.70
N VAL A 3 1.75 -8.15 -39.98
CA VAL A 3 1.56 -9.60 -39.80
C VAL A 3 0.55 -10.07 -40.85
N ASN A 4 0.99 -10.93 -41.75
CA ASN A 4 0.09 -11.54 -42.70
C ASN A 4 -0.55 -12.78 -42.09
N GLN A 5 -1.87 -12.83 -42.07
CA GLN A 5 -2.62 -14.00 -41.60
C GLN A 5 -2.65 -15.08 -42.67
N GLU A 6 -2.01 -16.22 -42.40
CA GLU A 6 -1.89 -17.32 -43.34
C GLU A 6 -1.95 -18.67 -42.64
N THR A 7 -2.39 -19.70 -43.41
CA THR A 7 -2.25 -21.09 -42.96
C THR A 7 -0.89 -21.60 -43.39
N ARG A 8 -0.13 -22.15 -42.46
CA ARG A 8 1.22 -22.73 -42.72
C ARG A 8 1.21 -24.23 -42.48
N LEU A 9 1.90 -24.96 -43.35
CA LEU A 9 2.18 -26.38 -43.18
C LEU A 9 3.59 -26.55 -42.62
N PHE A 10 3.74 -27.35 -41.57
CA PHE A 10 5.05 -27.75 -41.08
C PHE A 10 5.56 -28.99 -41.80
N ASP A 11 6.70 -28.86 -42.48
CA ASP A 11 7.41 -29.97 -43.14
C ASP A 11 8.40 -30.60 -42.15
N THR A 12 8.05 -31.76 -41.62
CA THR A 12 8.87 -32.48 -40.61
C THR A 12 10.21 -32.96 -41.16
N LYS A 13 10.37 -33.14 -42.46
CA LYS A 13 11.64 -33.59 -43.05
C LYS A 13 12.62 -32.45 -43.21
N LYS A 14 12.13 -31.25 -43.49
CA LYS A 14 12.94 -30.05 -43.69
C LYS A 14 13.00 -29.19 -42.44
N ASN A 15 12.19 -29.49 -41.42
CA ASN A 15 12.03 -28.70 -40.19
C ASN A 15 11.69 -27.23 -40.48
N GLU A 16 10.84 -26.99 -41.50
CA GLU A 16 10.47 -25.66 -41.93
C GLU A 16 8.95 -25.54 -42.05
N THR A 17 8.44 -24.30 -41.88
CA THR A 17 7.04 -24.00 -42.20
C THR A 17 6.94 -23.35 -43.57
N ARG A 18 5.99 -23.76 -44.41
CA ARG A 18 5.67 -23.11 -45.69
C ARG A 18 4.25 -22.57 -45.66
N SER A 19 4.06 -21.42 -46.29
CA SER A 19 2.72 -20.88 -46.51
C SER A 19 1.92 -21.80 -47.42
N MET A 20 0.70 -22.07 -47.04
CA MET A 20 -0.24 -22.82 -47.85
C MET A 20 -1.28 -21.91 -48.51
N ARG A 21 -1.85 -21.01 -47.71
CA ARG A 21 -2.97 -20.19 -48.14
C ARG A 21 -3.02 -18.92 -47.29
N SER A 22 -3.14 -17.76 -47.93
CA SER A 22 -3.47 -16.51 -47.27
C SER A 22 -4.94 -16.55 -46.84
N LYS A 23 -5.21 -16.13 -45.59
CA LYS A 23 -6.58 -16.01 -45.10
C LYS A 23 -7.26 -14.73 -45.57
N GLU A 24 -6.49 -13.74 -46.00
CA GLU A 24 -7.02 -12.48 -46.50
C GLU A 24 -7.76 -12.64 -47.82
N ASP A 25 -7.33 -13.60 -48.67
CA ASP A 25 -7.96 -13.91 -49.96
C ASP A 25 -9.04 -15.01 -49.87
N ALA A 26 -9.42 -15.40 -48.66
CA ALA A 26 -10.35 -16.50 -48.49
C ALA A 26 -11.81 -16.02 -48.60
N HIS A 27 -12.36 -16.07 -49.79
CA HIS A 27 -13.81 -16.03 -50.02
C HIS A 27 -14.61 -17.09 -49.23
N ASP A 28 -13.92 -17.88 -48.44
CA ASP A 28 -14.42 -19.04 -47.72
C ASP A 28 -15.11 -18.70 -46.40
N TYR A 29 -14.94 -17.46 -45.89
CA TYR A 29 -15.57 -17.03 -44.64
C TYR A 29 -17.00 -16.52 -44.81
N ARG A 30 -17.49 -16.47 -46.08
CA ARG A 30 -18.87 -16.07 -46.39
C ARG A 30 -19.31 -14.78 -45.69
N TYR A 31 -18.48 -13.75 -45.74
CA TYR A 31 -18.83 -12.40 -45.26
C TYR A 31 -19.85 -11.76 -46.22
N PHE A 32 -21.09 -12.22 -46.12
CA PHE A 32 -22.22 -11.63 -46.82
C PHE A 32 -23.34 -11.43 -45.79
N PRO A 33 -24.21 -10.44 -45.99
CA PRO A 33 -25.37 -10.25 -45.12
C PRO A 33 -26.24 -11.53 -45.12
N ASP A 34 -26.62 -11.95 -43.93
CA ASP A 34 -27.57 -13.05 -43.76
C ASP A 34 -28.94 -12.55 -44.22
N PRO A 35 -29.59 -13.26 -45.15
CA PRO A 35 -30.88 -12.83 -45.70
C PRO A 35 -32.00 -12.77 -44.66
N ASP A 36 -31.85 -13.49 -43.54
CA ASP A 36 -32.82 -13.51 -42.45
C ASP A 36 -32.58 -12.40 -41.41
N LEU A 37 -31.47 -11.66 -41.54
CA LEU A 37 -31.13 -10.55 -40.64
C LEU A 37 -31.28 -9.20 -41.36
N LEU A 38 -32.07 -8.31 -40.79
CA LEU A 38 -32.17 -6.94 -41.28
C LEU A 38 -30.87 -6.18 -41.00
N PRO A 39 -30.47 -5.25 -41.89
CA PRO A 39 -29.35 -4.37 -41.64
C PRO A 39 -29.54 -3.61 -40.34
N LEU A 40 -28.54 -3.61 -39.47
CA LEU A 40 -28.51 -2.78 -38.26
C LEU A 40 -27.92 -1.42 -38.61
N GLU A 41 -28.75 -0.40 -38.66
CA GLU A 41 -28.32 0.97 -38.86
C GLU A 41 -28.23 1.71 -37.53
N LEU A 42 -27.01 2.02 -37.08
CA LEU A 42 -26.77 2.84 -35.89
C LEU A 42 -26.71 4.30 -36.32
N LYS A 43 -27.57 5.11 -35.76
CA LYS A 43 -27.56 6.56 -35.99
C LYS A 43 -26.36 7.20 -35.25
N ASP A 44 -25.78 8.24 -35.86
CA ASP A 44 -24.65 8.96 -35.27
C ASP A 44 -24.94 9.48 -33.86
N ASP A 45 -26.15 10.04 -33.63
CA ASP A 45 -26.58 10.52 -32.31
C ASP A 45 -26.57 9.41 -31.24
N PHE A 46 -26.86 8.15 -31.63
CA PHE A 46 -26.80 7.01 -30.72
C PHE A 46 -25.36 6.66 -30.36
N ILE A 47 -24.46 6.70 -31.36
CA ILE A 47 -23.03 6.44 -31.18
C ILE A 47 -22.42 7.54 -30.30
N GLU A 48 -22.73 8.83 -30.57
CA GLU A 48 -22.26 9.96 -29.78
C GLU A 48 -22.72 9.85 -28.32
N LYS A 49 -24.02 9.53 -28.11
CA LYS A 49 -24.56 9.37 -26.76
C LYS A 49 -23.81 8.27 -25.98
N ILE A 50 -23.62 7.11 -26.58
CA ILE A 50 -22.88 6.02 -25.93
C ILE A 50 -21.44 6.41 -25.67
N SER A 51 -20.77 7.11 -26.60
CA SER A 51 -19.39 7.56 -26.43
C SER A 51 -19.24 8.51 -25.24
N LEU A 52 -20.26 9.34 -24.97
CA LEU A 52 -20.29 10.23 -23.78
C LEU A 52 -20.55 9.47 -22.48
N GLU A 53 -21.20 8.31 -22.55
CA GLU A 53 -21.51 7.48 -21.39
C GLU A 53 -20.40 6.48 -21.04
N ILE A 54 -19.39 6.31 -21.92
CA ILE A 54 -18.26 5.41 -21.67
C ILE A 54 -17.46 5.94 -20.46
N PRO A 55 -17.30 5.13 -19.38
CA PRO A 55 -16.48 5.53 -18.26
C PRO A 55 -15.00 5.56 -18.64
N GLU A 56 -14.18 6.19 -17.81
CA GLU A 56 -12.73 6.20 -17.98
C GLU A 56 -12.18 4.77 -18.15
N LEU A 57 -11.45 4.53 -19.23
CA LEU A 57 -10.88 3.23 -19.55
C LEU A 57 -9.68 2.88 -18.65
N PRO A 58 -9.37 1.59 -18.46
CA PRO A 58 -8.26 1.17 -17.57
C PRO A 58 -6.91 1.80 -17.93
N ASP A 59 -6.57 1.96 -19.20
CA ASP A 59 -5.31 2.56 -19.62
C ASP A 59 -5.24 4.06 -19.31
N GLU A 60 -6.35 4.78 -19.47
CA GLU A 60 -6.47 6.19 -19.11
C GLU A 60 -6.39 6.36 -17.60
N LYS A 61 -7.11 5.51 -16.84
CA LYS A 61 -7.09 5.50 -15.38
C LYS A 61 -5.69 5.19 -14.85
N LYS A 62 -4.99 4.22 -15.44
CA LYS A 62 -3.61 3.89 -15.11
C LYS A 62 -2.68 5.08 -15.32
N LYS A 63 -2.79 5.75 -16.48
CA LYS A 63 -2.02 6.94 -16.77
C LYS A 63 -2.32 8.04 -15.75
N ARG A 64 -3.58 8.29 -15.47
CA ARG A 64 -4.01 9.26 -14.46
C ARG A 64 -3.45 8.94 -13.06
N PHE A 65 -3.43 7.68 -12.65
CA PHE A 65 -2.87 7.26 -11.35
C PHE A 65 -1.35 7.54 -11.29
N ILE A 66 -0.62 7.30 -12.37
CA ILE A 66 0.80 7.63 -12.45
C ILE A 66 1.01 9.15 -12.41
N ASP A 67 0.33 9.89 -13.28
CA ASP A 67 0.57 11.33 -13.49
C ASP A 67 0.05 12.18 -12.31
N LYS A 68 -1.16 11.87 -11.80
CA LYS A 68 -1.82 12.67 -10.78
C LYS A 68 -1.44 12.27 -9.35
N PHE A 69 -1.25 10.97 -9.10
CA PHE A 69 -0.99 10.45 -7.77
C PHE A 69 0.47 10.04 -7.56
N ASN A 70 1.31 10.23 -8.58
CA ASN A 70 2.73 9.89 -8.55
C ASN A 70 3.00 8.42 -8.13
N LEU A 71 2.13 7.52 -8.60
CA LEU A 71 2.31 6.08 -8.42
C LEU A 71 3.31 5.52 -9.42
N THR A 72 3.99 4.45 -9.05
CA THR A 72 4.78 3.68 -10.01
C THR A 72 3.87 2.96 -10.99
N ALA A 73 4.40 2.64 -12.18
CA ALA A 73 3.64 1.87 -13.18
C ALA A 73 3.16 0.51 -12.65
N TYR A 74 3.91 -0.09 -11.73
CA TYR A 74 3.56 -1.34 -11.06
C TYR A 74 2.37 -1.14 -10.10
N GLU A 75 2.44 -0.16 -9.20
CA GLU A 75 1.36 0.17 -8.26
C GLU A 75 0.06 0.52 -8.99
N ALA A 76 0.16 1.38 -10.02
CA ALA A 76 -1.00 1.74 -10.84
C ALA A 76 -1.61 0.52 -11.54
N ASN A 77 -0.79 -0.38 -12.10
CA ASN A 77 -1.28 -1.59 -12.76
C ASN A 77 -2.06 -2.51 -11.81
N ILE A 78 -1.59 -2.68 -10.58
CA ILE A 78 -2.28 -3.48 -9.56
C ILE A 78 -3.62 -2.83 -9.18
N LEU A 79 -3.65 -1.52 -8.98
CA LEU A 79 -4.84 -0.80 -8.53
C LEU A 79 -5.91 -0.62 -9.62
N VAL A 80 -5.57 -0.82 -10.90
CA VAL A 80 -6.54 -0.79 -12.01
C VAL A 80 -6.81 -2.17 -12.60
N SER A 81 -6.35 -3.25 -11.92
CA SER A 81 -6.55 -4.63 -12.39
C SER A 81 -8.02 -4.98 -12.59
N ASP A 82 -8.87 -4.41 -11.77
CA ASP A 82 -10.32 -4.49 -11.88
C ASP A 82 -10.95 -3.14 -11.47
N LYS A 83 -12.19 -2.95 -11.89
CA LYS A 83 -12.93 -1.70 -11.67
C LYS A 83 -13.16 -1.43 -10.20
N GLU A 84 -13.56 -2.45 -9.47
CA GLU A 84 -13.93 -2.38 -8.05
C GLU A 84 -12.73 -2.01 -7.18
N THR A 85 -11.56 -2.56 -7.47
CA THR A 85 -10.29 -2.20 -6.78
C THR A 85 -9.93 -0.75 -7.02
N SER A 86 -10.07 -0.28 -8.26
CA SER A 86 -9.77 1.11 -8.57
C SER A 86 -10.73 2.09 -7.88
N GLU A 87 -12.02 1.77 -7.84
CA GLU A 87 -13.05 2.57 -7.15
C GLU A 87 -12.82 2.59 -5.63
N TYR A 88 -12.49 1.45 -5.05
CA TYR A 88 -12.14 1.36 -3.63
C TYR A 88 -10.93 2.23 -3.28
N PHE A 89 -9.85 2.16 -4.08
CA PHE A 89 -8.67 2.99 -3.90
C PHE A 89 -9.00 4.47 -4.00
N GLU A 90 -9.75 4.89 -5.02
CA GLU A 90 -10.14 6.28 -5.20
C GLU A 90 -10.98 6.80 -4.02
N GLU A 91 -11.87 5.96 -3.46
CA GLU A 91 -12.65 6.33 -2.28
C GLU A 91 -11.74 6.52 -1.05
N VAL A 92 -10.76 5.64 -0.83
CA VAL A 92 -9.81 5.76 0.28
C VAL A 92 -9.02 7.05 0.21
N ILE A 93 -8.49 7.39 -0.97
CA ILE A 93 -7.61 8.56 -1.14
C ILE A 93 -8.34 9.91 -1.16
N LYS A 94 -9.68 9.93 -1.21
CA LYS A 94 -10.43 11.20 -1.08
C LYS A 94 -10.09 11.97 0.19
N LYS A 95 -9.72 11.27 1.26
CA LYS A 95 -9.50 11.85 2.60
C LYS A 95 -8.24 11.35 3.29
N SER A 96 -7.36 10.65 2.61
CA SER A 96 -6.14 10.10 3.18
C SER A 96 -4.95 10.21 2.23
N ASP A 97 -3.75 10.03 2.78
CA ASP A 97 -2.50 10.08 2.02
C ASP A 97 -2.43 8.95 0.99
N VAL A 98 -2.11 9.30 -0.24
CA VAL A 98 -2.06 8.37 -1.39
C VAL A 98 -1.02 7.27 -1.19
N LYS A 99 0.17 7.62 -0.68
CA LYS A 99 1.27 6.66 -0.52
C LYS A 99 0.94 5.62 0.55
N LEU A 100 0.41 6.09 1.68
CA LEU A 100 -0.05 5.19 2.74
C LEU A 100 -1.21 4.32 2.27
N ALA A 101 -2.20 4.90 1.56
CA ALA A 101 -3.33 4.16 1.02
C ALA A 101 -2.87 3.06 0.07
N THR A 102 -1.98 3.37 -0.87
CA THR A 102 -1.39 2.38 -1.79
C THR A 102 -0.76 1.23 -1.02
N ASN A 103 0.12 1.54 -0.05
CA ASN A 103 0.81 0.52 0.74
C ASN A 103 -0.15 -0.36 1.55
N TRP A 104 -1.19 0.23 2.14
CA TRP A 104 -2.17 -0.50 2.95
C TRP A 104 -3.09 -1.38 2.10
N ILE A 105 -3.49 -0.91 0.93
CA ILE A 105 -4.35 -1.70 0.02
C ILE A 105 -3.56 -2.84 -0.58
N THR A 106 -2.40 -2.57 -1.19
CA THR A 106 -1.60 -3.59 -1.88
C THR A 106 -0.90 -4.56 -0.93
N GLY A 107 -0.65 -4.15 0.31
CA GLY A 107 -0.05 -4.98 1.35
C GLY A 107 -1.10 -5.68 2.22
N GLU A 108 -1.59 -4.96 3.24
CA GLU A 108 -2.39 -5.56 4.31
C GLU A 108 -3.79 -6.00 3.85
N LEU A 109 -4.48 -5.15 3.06
CA LEU A 109 -5.84 -5.47 2.62
C LEU A 109 -5.85 -6.63 1.63
N PHE A 110 -4.99 -6.61 0.61
CA PHE A 110 -4.92 -7.73 -0.33
C PHE A 110 -4.44 -9.02 0.32
N ALA A 111 -3.52 -8.96 1.27
CA ALA A 111 -3.13 -10.14 2.04
C ALA A 111 -4.32 -10.73 2.82
N LEU A 112 -5.14 -9.88 3.44
CA LEU A 112 -6.36 -10.30 4.13
C LEU A 112 -7.36 -10.95 3.15
N LEU A 113 -7.63 -10.30 2.01
CA LEU A 113 -8.59 -10.79 1.03
C LEU A 113 -8.16 -12.13 0.44
N ASN A 114 -6.88 -12.25 0.06
CA ASN A 114 -6.30 -13.49 -0.45
C ASN A 114 -6.38 -14.62 0.57
N ASN A 115 -6.06 -14.36 1.84
CA ASN A 115 -6.13 -15.36 2.90
C ASN A 115 -7.56 -15.85 3.17
N LYS A 116 -8.55 -15.00 2.93
CA LYS A 116 -9.97 -15.34 3.11
C LYS A 116 -10.67 -15.75 1.81
N ASN A 117 -9.98 -15.78 0.68
CA ASN A 117 -10.53 -15.99 -0.66
C ASN A 117 -11.72 -15.05 -0.95
N LEU A 118 -11.56 -13.77 -0.66
CA LEU A 118 -12.57 -12.73 -0.87
C LEU A 118 -12.13 -11.78 -1.98
N GLU A 119 -13.11 -11.26 -2.72
CA GLU A 119 -12.90 -10.12 -3.61
C GLU A 119 -13.01 -8.79 -2.86
N ILE A 120 -12.55 -7.71 -3.47
CA ILE A 120 -12.54 -6.38 -2.84
C ILE A 120 -13.94 -5.91 -2.45
N THR A 121 -14.95 -6.27 -3.23
CA THR A 121 -16.38 -5.99 -2.96
C THR A 121 -16.90 -6.67 -1.69
N GLN A 122 -16.26 -7.76 -1.29
CA GLN A 122 -16.59 -8.55 -0.09
C GLN A 122 -15.72 -8.18 1.11
N SER A 123 -14.92 -7.12 0.97
CA SER A 123 -14.01 -6.68 2.03
C SER A 123 -14.75 -6.41 3.33
N PRO A 124 -14.30 -6.99 4.46
CA PRO A 124 -14.86 -6.67 5.77
C PRO A 124 -14.57 -5.24 6.22
N ILE A 125 -13.60 -4.57 5.56
CA ILE A 125 -13.18 -3.21 5.87
C ILE A 125 -13.61 -2.30 4.69
N SER A 126 -14.49 -1.33 4.97
CA SER A 126 -14.91 -0.36 3.98
C SER A 126 -13.78 0.64 3.67
N ALA A 127 -13.81 1.23 2.48
CA ALA A 127 -12.86 2.27 2.06
C ALA A 127 -12.80 3.44 3.07
N GLN A 128 -13.96 3.86 3.60
CA GLN A 128 -14.03 4.92 4.61
C GLN A 128 -13.31 4.54 5.90
N ASN A 129 -13.46 3.30 6.37
CA ASN A 129 -12.82 2.84 7.60
C ASN A 129 -11.30 2.66 7.42
N LEU A 130 -10.87 2.20 6.25
CA LEU A 130 -9.45 2.15 5.91
C LEU A 130 -8.85 3.56 5.83
N SER A 131 -9.55 4.51 5.20
CA SER A 131 -9.15 5.92 5.17
C SER A 131 -9.03 6.51 6.58
N ASN A 132 -9.99 6.22 7.48
CA ASN A 132 -9.93 6.67 8.87
C ASN A 132 -8.72 6.07 9.61
N LEU A 133 -8.39 4.81 9.39
CA LEU A 133 -7.20 4.17 9.97
C LEU A 133 -5.91 4.83 9.47
N ILE A 134 -5.82 5.10 8.17
CA ILE A 134 -4.66 5.77 7.57
C ILE A 134 -4.49 7.18 8.16
N ASN A 135 -5.58 7.91 8.36
CA ASN A 135 -5.52 9.24 8.98
C ASN A 135 -4.99 9.20 10.41
N LEU A 136 -5.33 8.18 11.20
CA LEU A 136 -4.77 7.99 12.55
C LEU A 136 -3.26 7.70 12.54
N ILE A 137 -2.74 7.13 11.46
CA ILE A 137 -1.30 6.96 11.27
C ILE A 137 -0.66 8.30 10.86
N GLN A 138 -1.29 9.00 9.93
CA GLN A 138 -0.79 10.24 9.36
C GLN A 138 -0.70 11.37 10.39
N ASP A 139 -1.69 11.48 11.25
CA ASP A 139 -1.72 12.47 12.35
C ASP A 139 -0.89 12.06 13.57
N GLY A 140 -0.29 10.86 13.56
CA GLY A 140 0.55 10.36 14.64
C GLY A 140 -0.22 9.88 15.87
N THR A 141 -1.53 9.73 15.78
CA THR A 141 -2.36 9.18 16.88
C THR A 141 -1.96 7.73 17.20
N ILE A 142 -1.61 6.96 16.17
CA ILE A 142 -1.11 5.58 16.30
C ILE A 142 0.12 5.35 15.42
N SER A 143 0.99 4.44 15.85
CA SER A 143 2.10 3.98 15.01
C SER A 143 1.64 2.96 13.95
N GLY A 144 2.42 2.78 12.88
CA GLY A 144 2.14 1.75 11.87
C GLY A 144 2.02 0.34 12.46
N LYS A 145 2.76 0.03 13.55
CA LYS A 145 2.64 -1.25 14.27
C LYS A 145 1.29 -1.38 14.97
N ILE A 146 0.86 -0.32 15.67
CA ILE A 146 -0.46 -0.30 16.32
C ILE A 146 -1.57 -0.37 15.28
N ALA A 147 -1.40 0.30 14.14
CA ALA A 147 -2.38 0.29 13.06
C ALA A 147 -2.64 -1.12 12.51
N LYS A 148 -1.63 -1.99 12.43
CA LYS A 148 -1.83 -3.40 12.05
C LYS A 148 -2.70 -4.14 13.05
N THR A 149 -2.47 -3.95 14.34
CA THR A 149 -3.32 -4.53 15.39
C THR A 149 -4.75 -3.98 15.32
N VAL A 150 -4.91 -2.67 15.06
CA VAL A 150 -6.24 -2.06 14.88
C VAL A 150 -6.94 -2.65 13.66
N PHE A 151 -6.21 -2.82 12.55
CA PHE A 151 -6.73 -3.42 11.31
C PHE A 151 -7.23 -4.85 11.54
N GLU A 152 -6.48 -5.69 12.27
CA GLU A 152 -6.91 -7.04 12.66
C GLU A 152 -8.21 -7.01 13.49
N LEU A 153 -8.28 -6.11 14.47
CA LEU A 153 -9.49 -5.93 15.29
C LEU A 153 -10.70 -5.44 14.50
N MET A 154 -10.48 -4.62 13.44
CA MET A 154 -11.54 -4.19 12.52
C MET A 154 -12.12 -5.35 11.70
N VAL A 155 -11.31 -6.36 11.41
CA VAL A 155 -11.77 -7.56 10.69
C VAL A 155 -12.69 -8.41 11.56
N ASP A 156 -12.39 -8.51 12.87
CA ASP A 156 -13.03 -9.45 13.79
C ASP A 156 -14.29 -8.90 14.48
N GLY A 157 -14.53 -7.57 14.43
CA GLY A 157 -15.69 -7.03 15.14
C GLY A 157 -15.96 -5.54 14.93
N GLU A 158 -15.43 -4.68 15.78
CA GLU A 158 -15.64 -3.23 15.71
C GLU A 158 -14.95 -2.65 14.47
N LYS A 159 -15.73 -2.06 13.59
CA LYS A 159 -15.22 -1.58 12.28
C LYS A 159 -14.65 -0.16 12.32
N ASP A 160 -14.96 0.62 13.36
CA ASP A 160 -14.49 1.98 13.52
C ASP A 160 -13.11 2.02 14.18
N PRO A 161 -12.03 2.37 13.46
CA PRO A 161 -10.67 2.39 14.02
C PRO A 161 -10.50 3.39 15.17
N LYS A 162 -11.24 4.50 15.18
CA LYS A 162 -11.17 5.49 16.27
C LYS A 162 -11.70 4.91 17.58
N LYS A 163 -12.84 4.22 17.52
CA LYS A 163 -13.41 3.56 18.71
C LYS A 163 -12.50 2.45 19.22
N ILE A 164 -11.89 1.67 18.33
CA ILE A 164 -10.94 0.63 18.73
C ILE A 164 -9.76 1.25 19.48
N VAL A 165 -9.17 2.32 18.92
CA VAL A 165 -8.03 3.02 19.52
C VAL A 165 -8.38 3.59 20.90
N GLU A 166 -9.57 4.17 21.04
CA GLU A 166 -10.05 4.73 22.32
C GLU A 166 -10.34 3.64 23.36
N ASN A 167 -11.14 2.65 23.00
CA ASN A 167 -11.57 1.57 23.89
C ASN A 167 -10.40 0.71 24.38
N LYS A 168 -9.40 0.50 23.52
CA LYS A 168 -8.20 -0.31 23.84
C LYS A 168 -7.05 0.53 24.41
N GLY A 169 -7.21 1.86 24.48
CA GLY A 169 -6.16 2.76 24.94
C GLY A 169 -4.87 2.65 24.11
N LEU A 170 -5.02 2.57 22.77
CA LEU A 170 -3.91 2.34 21.84
C LEU A 170 -3.30 3.63 21.29
N LYS A 171 -3.70 4.80 21.82
CA LYS A 171 -3.08 6.07 21.43
C LYS A 171 -1.58 6.05 21.68
N GLN A 172 -0.84 6.60 20.74
CA GLN A 172 0.59 6.72 20.83
C GLN A 172 0.94 7.75 21.92
N GLU A 173 1.89 7.40 22.78
CA GLU A 173 2.45 8.35 23.77
C GLU A 173 3.38 9.31 23.03
N SER A 174 2.96 10.55 22.95
CA SER A 174 3.70 11.65 22.29
C SER A 174 4.00 12.80 23.25
N ASP A 175 3.73 12.65 24.58
CA ASP A 175 4.15 13.64 25.55
C ASP A 175 5.68 13.58 25.73
N PRO A 176 6.41 14.64 25.31
CA PRO A 176 7.86 14.66 25.41
C PRO A 176 8.37 14.46 26.85
N LYS A 177 7.62 14.94 27.87
CA LYS A 177 8.01 14.83 29.27
C LYS A 177 7.91 13.39 29.77
N GLU A 178 6.86 12.67 29.41
CA GLU A 178 6.72 11.26 29.78
C GLU A 178 7.76 10.38 29.06
N LEU A 179 7.99 10.64 27.79
CA LEU A 179 9.02 9.94 27.02
C LEU A 179 10.42 10.24 27.56
N GLU A 180 10.69 11.47 27.99
CA GLU A 180 11.96 11.87 28.60
C GLU A 180 12.22 11.12 29.94
N LYS A 181 11.21 10.93 30.77
CA LYS A 181 11.32 10.14 32.01
C LYS A 181 11.71 8.69 31.71
N ILE A 182 11.06 8.07 30.70
CA ILE A 182 11.36 6.70 30.28
C ILE A 182 12.79 6.60 29.74
N VAL A 183 13.19 7.55 28.89
CA VAL A 183 14.54 7.61 28.32
C VAL A 183 15.60 7.77 29.42
N LEU A 184 15.42 8.70 30.34
CA LEU A 184 16.35 8.93 31.46
C LEU A 184 16.47 7.69 32.35
N LYS A 185 15.36 7.00 32.63
CA LYS A 185 15.38 5.75 33.40
C LYS A 185 16.26 4.71 32.69
N ILE A 186 16.06 4.49 31.38
CA ILE A 186 16.82 3.49 30.61
C ILE A 186 18.31 3.83 30.55
N ILE A 187 18.65 5.11 30.32
CA ILE A 187 20.04 5.58 30.31
C ILE A 187 20.70 5.32 31.66
N THR A 188 19.98 5.63 32.76
CA THR A 188 20.50 5.47 34.12
C THR A 188 20.71 4.01 34.52
N GLU A 189 19.81 3.13 34.07
CA GLU A 189 19.88 1.67 34.31
C GLU A 189 20.94 0.98 33.47
N ASN A 190 21.43 1.58 32.36
CA ASN A 190 22.36 0.97 31.42
C ASN A 190 23.61 1.82 31.19
N LYS A 191 24.23 2.34 32.27
CA LYS A 191 25.41 3.23 32.22
C LYS A 191 26.56 2.64 31.40
N ASP A 192 26.86 1.36 31.58
CA ASP A 192 27.95 0.69 30.87
C ASP A 192 27.74 0.75 29.34
N LYS A 193 26.51 0.53 28.87
CA LYS A 193 26.17 0.61 27.46
C LYS A 193 26.19 2.04 26.92
N VAL A 194 25.91 3.03 27.76
CA VAL A 194 26.08 4.44 27.39
C VAL A 194 27.54 4.77 27.14
N GLU A 195 28.45 4.27 27.98
CA GLU A 195 29.89 4.46 27.80
C GLU A 195 30.39 3.75 26.54
N GLU A 196 29.92 2.51 26.30
CA GLU A 196 30.23 1.79 25.07
C GLU A 196 29.71 2.52 23.81
N TYR A 197 28.50 3.09 23.86
CA TYR A 197 27.96 3.92 22.78
C TYR A 197 28.86 5.13 22.52
N LYS A 198 29.28 5.84 23.58
CA LYS A 198 30.17 7.01 23.52
C LYS A 198 31.58 6.66 23.07
N SER A 199 32.05 5.44 23.28
CA SER A 199 33.34 4.94 22.77
C SER A 199 33.31 4.60 21.28
N GLY A 200 32.17 4.79 20.59
CA GLY A 200 32.02 4.60 19.14
C GLY A 200 31.17 3.41 18.72
N LYS A 201 30.59 2.62 19.64
CA LYS A 201 29.67 1.52 19.31
C LYS A 201 28.27 2.03 18.92
N VAL A 202 28.14 2.71 17.77
CA VAL A 202 26.92 3.37 17.31
C VAL A 202 25.70 2.42 17.23
N LYS A 203 25.92 1.12 17.03
CA LYS A 203 24.86 0.09 17.00
C LYS A 203 24.05 0.01 18.28
N LEU A 204 24.61 0.42 19.42
CA LEU A 204 23.91 0.44 20.72
C LEU A 204 22.79 1.47 20.79
N PHE A 205 22.73 2.45 19.88
CA PHE A 205 21.59 3.36 19.78
C PHE A 205 20.27 2.59 19.57
N GLY A 206 20.29 1.58 18.69
CA GLY A 206 19.13 0.71 18.45
C GLY A 206 18.70 -0.08 19.71
N PHE A 207 19.64 -0.45 20.58
CA PHE A 207 19.33 -1.09 21.85
C PHE A 207 18.52 -0.15 22.75
N PHE A 208 18.93 1.13 22.91
CA PHE A 208 18.21 2.09 23.72
C PHE A 208 16.81 2.34 23.19
N VAL A 209 16.67 2.54 21.87
CA VAL A 209 15.35 2.66 21.22
C VAL A 209 14.48 1.44 21.52
N GLY A 210 15.03 0.23 21.38
CA GLY A 210 14.32 -1.00 21.68
C GLY A 210 13.83 -1.11 23.13
N GLN A 211 14.64 -0.67 24.10
CA GLN A 211 14.25 -0.65 25.50
C GLN A 211 13.13 0.36 25.80
N VAL A 212 13.18 1.57 25.19
CA VAL A 212 12.10 2.55 25.32
C VAL A 212 10.81 2.01 24.74
N MET A 213 10.88 1.40 23.54
CA MET A 213 9.71 0.79 22.91
C MET A 213 9.14 -0.36 23.73
N LYS A 214 9.98 -1.16 24.39
CA LYS A 214 9.56 -2.24 25.27
C LYS A 214 8.83 -1.71 26.52
N LEU A 215 9.41 -0.74 27.21
CA LEU A 215 8.81 -0.14 28.41
C LEU A 215 7.50 0.60 28.10
N SER A 216 7.42 1.27 26.96
CA SER A 216 6.18 1.94 26.50
C SER A 216 5.16 0.98 25.88
N ARG A 217 5.44 -0.33 25.87
CA ARG A 217 4.61 -1.36 25.21
C ARG A 217 4.31 -1.04 23.74
N GLY A 218 5.27 -0.42 23.05
CA GLY A 218 5.13 -0.01 21.64
C GLY A 218 4.32 1.28 21.43
N LYS A 219 3.92 1.97 22.49
CA LYS A 219 3.13 3.21 22.39
C LYS A 219 3.96 4.48 22.21
N ALA A 220 5.26 4.46 22.53
CA ALA A 220 6.11 5.63 22.35
C ALA A 220 6.24 6.01 20.87
N ASN A 221 6.23 7.33 20.60
CA ASN A 221 6.51 7.83 19.25
C ASN A 221 7.99 7.63 18.90
N PRO A 222 8.33 6.77 17.89
CA PRO A 222 9.72 6.44 17.60
C PRO A 222 10.56 7.65 17.19
N LYS A 223 9.97 8.62 16.51
CA LYS A 223 10.68 9.84 16.09
C LYS A 223 11.07 10.67 17.30
N LEU A 224 10.12 10.95 18.18
CA LEU A 224 10.38 11.69 19.42
C LEU A 224 11.37 10.95 20.33
N VAL A 225 11.24 9.62 20.44
CA VAL A 225 12.20 8.79 21.21
C VAL A 225 13.60 8.94 20.66
N ASN A 226 13.77 8.88 19.32
CA ASN A 226 15.08 9.04 18.69
C ASN A 226 15.68 10.42 18.97
N ASP A 227 14.88 11.47 18.89
CA ASP A 227 15.34 12.85 19.12
C ASP A 227 15.73 13.06 20.59
N ILE A 228 14.91 12.61 21.54
CA ILE A 228 15.19 12.68 22.98
C ILE A 228 16.42 11.84 23.33
N LEU A 229 16.54 10.62 22.81
CA LEU A 229 17.71 9.76 23.05
C LEU A 229 19.00 10.41 22.56
N LYS A 230 19.00 10.97 21.33
CA LYS A 230 20.18 11.68 20.80
C LYS A 230 20.59 12.83 21.69
N GLU A 231 19.61 13.65 22.13
CA GLU A 231 19.87 14.79 23.01
C GLU A 231 20.44 14.35 24.37
N LYS A 232 19.80 13.36 25.02
CA LYS A 232 20.20 12.93 26.36
C LYS A 232 21.51 12.16 26.36
N LEU A 233 21.75 11.30 25.39
CA LEU A 233 23.02 10.59 25.24
C LEU A 233 24.18 11.55 24.92
N ALA A 234 23.95 12.62 24.14
CA ALA A 234 24.96 13.64 23.89
C ALA A 234 25.33 14.42 25.15
N LYS A 235 24.34 14.78 25.96
CA LYS A 235 24.52 15.55 27.21
C LYS A 235 24.94 14.70 28.42
N TRP A 236 24.92 13.37 28.33
CA TRP A 236 25.27 12.46 29.42
C TRP A 236 26.76 12.64 29.82
N PRO A 237 27.10 12.89 31.10
CA PRO A 237 28.49 13.08 31.52
C PRO A 237 29.35 11.83 31.26
N LYS A 238 30.62 12.02 30.85
CA LYS A 238 31.60 10.95 30.84
C LYS A 238 31.97 10.62 32.27
N ILE A 239 31.64 9.43 32.75
CA ILE A 239 31.91 8.98 34.13
C ILE A 239 33.42 8.75 34.38
N SER A 240 34.26 8.77 33.34
CA SER A 240 35.70 8.50 33.44
C SER A 240 36.53 9.53 34.23
N LEU A 241 35.91 10.53 34.86
CA LEU A 241 36.62 11.58 35.64
C LEU A 241 36.37 11.58 37.16
N LEU A 242 35.59 10.60 37.67
CA LEU A 242 35.25 10.56 39.10
C LEU A 242 35.70 9.31 39.84
N MET A 243 36.53 8.47 39.23
CA MET A 243 37.19 7.35 39.90
C MET A 243 38.71 7.44 39.69
N LYS A 244 39.32 8.53 40.15
CA LYS A 244 40.71 8.65 40.54
C LYS A 244 40.72 9.50 41.81
N ASP A 245 40.57 8.84 42.91
CA ASP A 245 41.26 9.07 44.20
C ASP A 245 41.01 7.83 45.06
#